data_2968eb3af60e7e9dc07303753af9cc5a
#
_entry.id   2968eb3af60e7e9dc07303753af9cc5a
#
_cell.length_a   1.000
_cell.length_b   1.000
_cell.length_c   1.000
_cell.angle_alpha   90.00
_cell.angle_beta   90.00
_cell.angle_gamma   90.00
#
_symmetry.space_group_name_H-M   'P 1'
#
loop_
_entity.id
_entity.type
_entity.pdbx_description
1 polymer ?
#
loop_
_entity_poly.entity_id
_entity_poly.type
_entity_poly.pdbx_seq_one_letter_code
_entity_poly.pdbx_strand_id
1 'polypeptide(L)'
;KYPGGFNKREGRPSTDATLTARLIDRPIRPMFAEGFRNEVQVINTVLSYDEDASPQMAAMFGSSLALSISDIPFNGPIAGVQVGYVAGEFIINPSKEQKEVSLLELTVAGTKDAINMVESGAKELSEDIMLEALLKGHEAVKELIAFQEEIVAAVGKEKAEVELLHVDEELQAEIVAAYNSDLQKAVQVEEKLAREAATQAVK
;
A
#
# COMPACT_ATOMS: atom_id res chain seq x y z
N LYS A 1 -24.18 -23.85 21.30
CA LYS A 1 -22.85 -23.36 21.70
C LYS A 1 -22.67 -21.99 21.05
N TYR A 2 -22.38 -20.93 21.82
CA TYR A 2 -22.09 -19.61 21.25
C TYR A 2 -20.81 -19.68 20.42
N PRO A 3 -20.78 -19.09 19.22
CA PRO A 3 -19.55 -18.91 18.47
C PRO A 3 -18.59 -17.99 19.25
N GLY A 4 -17.32 -18.31 19.27
CA GLY A 4 -16.32 -17.48 19.92
C GLY A 4 -16.07 -17.81 21.37
N GLY A 5 -15.36 -18.49 21.93
CA GLY A 5 -14.84 -18.88 23.24
C GLY A 5 -15.35 -18.12 24.47
N PHE A 6 -14.59 -18.15 25.54
CA PHE A 6 -14.92 -17.52 26.82
C PHE A 6 -14.83 -15.98 26.80
N ASN A 7 -14.04 -15.42 25.88
CA ASN A 7 -13.87 -13.97 25.76
C ASN A 7 -15.05 -13.37 24.98
N LYS A 8 -15.92 -12.67 25.67
CA LYS A 8 -17.05 -11.94 25.09
C LYS A 8 -16.67 -10.52 24.60
N ARG A 9 -15.40 -10.14 24.64
CA ARG A 9 -14.85 -8.89 24.15
C ARG A 9 -13.90 -9.18 23.01
N GLU A 10 -13.83 -8.27 22.04
CA GLU A 10 -12.79 -8.28 21.05
C GLU A 10 -11.43 -8.25 21.75
N GLY A 11 -10.60 -9.25 21.45
CA GLY A 11 -9.24 -9.32 21.90
C GLY A 11 -8.29 -8.61 20.96
N ARG A 12 -7.01 -9.00 20.98
CA ARG A 12 -6.04 -8.55 19.98
C ARG A 12 -6.47 -9.04 18.59
N PRO A 13 -6.28 -8.21 17.54
CA PRO A 13 -6.45 -8.65 16.17
C PRO A 13 -5.62 -9.90 15.88
N SER A 14 -6.13 -10.80 15.03
CA SER A 14 -5.36 -11.95 14.56
C SER A 14 -4.14 -11.49 13.75
N THR A 15 -3.20 -12.40 13.56
CA THR A 15 -2.02 -12.12 12.69
C THR A 15 -2.47 -11.74 11.28
N ASP A 16 -3.45 -12.46 10.74
CA ASP A 16 -3.99 -12.18 9.40
C ASP A 16 -4.66 -10.80 9.31
N ALA A 17 -5.45 -10.43 10.33
CA ALA A 17 -6.06 -9.10 10.40
C ALA A 17 -5.00 -7.99 10.47
N THR A 18 -3.93 -8.21 11.22
CA THR A 18 -2.82 -7.25 11.34
C THR A 18 -2.06 -7.11 10.01
N LEU A 19 -1.77 -8.23 9.33
CA LEU A 19 -1.10 -8.21 8.03
C LEU A 19 -1.98 -7.58 6.96
N THR A 20 -3.28 -7.88 6.96
CA THR A 20 -4.25 -7.25 6.05
C THR A 20 -4.35 -5.74 6.28
N ALA A 21 -4.39 -5.30 7.53
CA ALA A 21 -4.39 -3.86 7.85
C ALA A 21 -3.14 -3.16 7.31
N ARG A 22 -1.96 -3.79 7.45
CA ARG A 22 -0.70 -3.27 6.89
C ARG A 22 -0.69 -3.26 5.36
N LEU A 23 -1.25 -4.30 4.74
CA LEU A 23 -1.38 -4.40 3.29
C LEU A 23 -2.21 -3.24 2.72
N ILE A 24 -3.27 -2.83 3.43
CA ILE A 24 -4.15 -1.72 3.04
C ILE A 24 -3.51 -0.36 3.37
N ASP A 25 -2.87 -0.22 4.52
CA ASP A 25 -2.24 1.03 4.96
C ASP A 25 -1.09 1.46 4.04
N ARG A 26 -0.26 0.51 3.58
CA ARG A 26 0.94 0.80 2.79
C ARG A 26 0.68 1.59 1.51
N PRO A 27 -0.30 1.26 0.65
CA PRO A 27 -0.59 2.05 -0.54
C PRO A 27 -1.42 3.31 -0.26
N ILE A 28 -2.15 3.39 0.85
CA ILE A 28 -3.01 4.52 1.21
C ILE A 28 -2.20 5.66 1.84
N ARG A 29 -1.31 5.34 2.77
CA ARG A 29 -0.55 6.33 3.54
C ARG A 29 0.23 7.34 2.69
N PRO A 30 0.94 6.96 1.62
CA PRO A 30 1.66 7.90 0.76
C PRO A 30 0.76 8.84 -0.03
N MET A 31 -0.55 8.59 -0.08
CA MET A 31 -1.51 9.39 -0.84
C MET A 31 -2.02 10.61 -0.07
N PHE A 32 -1.54 10.84 1.15
CA PHE A 32 -1.77 12.09 1.87
C PHE A 32 -0.64 13.07 1.59
N ALA A 33 -0.98 14.36 1.56
CA ALA A 33 -0.02 15.42 1.33
C ALA A 33 1.10 15.42 2.39
N GLU A 34 2.30 15.80 1.98
CA GLU A 34 3.40 16.02 2.92
C GLU A 34 3.00 17.12 3.92
N GLY A 35 3.30 16.89 5.20
CA GLY A 35 2.89 17.80 6.27
C GLY A 35 1.49 17.55 6.83
N PHE A 36 0.69 16.65 6.25
CA PHE A 36 -0.58 16.23 6.84
C PHE A 36 -0.36 15.49 8.16
N ARG A 37 -0.97 15.96 9.25
CA ARG A 37 -0.76 15.41 10.61
C ARG A 37 -2.05 15.01 11.32
N ASN A 38 -3.20 15.23 10.72
CA ASN A 38 -4.47 14.82 11.31
C ASN A 38 -4.58 13.30 11.38
N GLU A 39 -5.22 12.80 12.43
CA GLU A 39 -5.46 11.37 12.55
C GLU A 39 -6.52 10.91 11.53
N VAL A 40 -6.23 9.81 10.85
CA VAL A 40 -7.18 9.13 9.95
C VAL A 40 -7.33 7.70 10.42
N GLN A 41 -8.56 7.30 10.69
CA GLN A 41 -8.90 5.93 11.04
C GLN A 41 -9.78 5.30 9.95
N VAL A 42 -9.37 4.13 9.48
CA VAL A 42 -10.15 3.32 8.53
C VAL A 42 -10.51 2.00 9.20
N ILE A 43 -11.79 1.69 9.26
CA ILE A 43 -12.29 0.46 9.88
C ILE A 43 -13.00 -0.35 8.79
N ASN A 44 -12.50 -1.57 8.54
CA ASN A 44 -13.11 -2.51 7.61
C ASN A 44 -13.79 -3.63 8.39
N THR A 45 -15.09 -3.79 8.20
CA THR A 45 -15.87 -4.87 8.81
C THR A 45 -16.31 -5.85 7.74
N VAL A 46 -15.85 -7.10 7.83
CA VAL A 46 -16.25 -8.16 6.91
C VAL A 46 -17.61 -8.70 7.34
N LEU A 47 -18.64 -8.45 6.53
CA LEU A 47 -20.01 -8.89 6.80
C LEU A 47 -20.35 -10.22 6.12
N SER A 48 -19.70 -10.53 5.01
CA SER A 48 -19.87 -11.75 4.24
C SER A 48 -18.53 -12.20 3.70
N TYR A 49 -18.35 -13.49 3.58
CA TYR A 49 -17.09 -14.10 3.15
C TYR A 49 -17.37 -15.21 2.14
N ASP A 50 -16.53 -15.26 1.12
CA ASP A 50 -16.47 -16.33 0.12
C ASP A 50 -15.03 -16.84 0.05
N GLU A 51 -14.82 -18.17 0.02
CA GLU A 51 -13.47 -18.74 0.03
C GLU A 51 -12.67 -18.43 -1.24
N ASP A 52 -13.36 -18.19 -2.36
CA ASP A 52 -12.74 -17.87 -3.65
C ASP A 52 -12.52 -16.37 -3.90
N ALA A 53 -13.09 -15.52 -3.05
CA ALA A 53 -12.94 -14.07 -3.15
C ALA A 53 -12.17 -13.50 -1.96
N SER A 54 -11.01 -12.89 -2.21
CA SER A 54 -10.18 -12.30 -1.15
C SER A 54 -10.86 -11.11 -0.48
N PRO A 55 -11.21 -11.17 0.81
CA PRO A 55 -11.76 -10.03 1.51
C PRO A 55 -10.75 -8.88 1.65
N GLN A 56 -9.45 -9.16 1.53
CA GLN A 56 -8.38 -8.17 1.61
C GLN A 56 -8.45 -7.18 0.44
N MET A 57 -8.68 -7.67 -0.78
CA MET A 57 -8.80 -6.82 -1.98
C MET A 57 -10.09 -5.99 -1.94
N ALA A 58 -11.19 -6.59 -1.50
CA ALA A 58 -12.45 -5.86 -1.29
C ALA A 58 -12.31 -4.77 -0.20
N ALA A 59 -11.62 -5.07 0.89
CA ALA A 59 -11.35 -4.11 1.96
C ALA A 59 -10.43 -2.96 1.50
N MET A 60 -9.42 -3.25 0.70
CA MET A 60 -8.55 -2.23 0.12
C MET A 60 -9.33 -1.30 -0.81
N PHE A 61 -10.14 -1.86 -1.70
CA PHE A 61 -11.01 -1.10 -2.59
C PHE A 61 -12.00 -0.24 -1.81
N GLY A 62 -12.69 -0.82 -0.81
CA GLY A 62 -13.64 -0.10 0.04
C GLY A 62 -12.99 1.01 0.85
N SER A 63 -11.78 0.80 1.38
CA SER A 63 -11.01 1.83 2.09
C SER A 63 -10.66 3.01 1.19
N SER A 64 -10.15 2.72 0.00
CA SER A 64 -9.82 3.74 -1.00
C SER A 64 -11.05 4.53 -1.44
N LEU A 65 -12.13 3.83 -1.75
CA LEU A 65 -13.39 4.45 -2.18
C LEU A 65 -13.98 5.33 -1.07
N ALA A 66 -14.02 4.84 0.18
CA ALA A 66 -14.53 5.60 1.32
C ALA A 66 -13.75 6.91 1.53
N LEU A 67 -12.43 6.85 1.46
CA LEU A 67 -11.57 8.04 1.53
C LEU A 67 -11.80 8.97 0.33
N SER A 68 -11.94 8.41 -0.87
CA SER A 68 -12.10 9.19 -2.10
C SER A 68 -13.42 9.95 -2.18
N ILE A 69 -14.53 9.36 -1.70
CA ILE A 69 -15.84 10.01 -1.68
C ILE A 69 -16.05 10.95 -0.48
N SER A 70 -15.22 10.83 0.56
CA SER A 70 -15.29 11.69 1.75
C SER A 70 -14.64 13.06 1.50
N ASP A 71 -14.79 13.96 2.47
CA ASP A 71 -14.12 15.25 2.52
C ASP A 71 -12.64 15.17 3.01
N ILE A 72 -12.16 13.98 3.38
CA ILE A 72 -10.75 13.78 3.79
C ILE A 72 -9.83 14.09 2.61
N PRO A 73 -8.74 14.88 2.79
CA PRO A 73 -7.82 15.28 1.72
C PRO A 73 -6.89 14.12 1.29
N PHE A 74 -7.47 13.16 0.61
CA PHE A 74 -6.85 11.96 0.09
C PHE A 74 -6.60 12.11 -1.42
N ASN A 75 -5.35 11.94 -1.87
CA ASN A 75 -4.93 12.09 -3.28
C ASN A 75 -5.05 10.78 -4.08
N GLY A 76 -5.96 9.89 -3.68
CA GLY A 76 -6.32 8.69 -4.43
C GLY A 76 -7.30 8.99 -5.58
N PRO A 77 -7.94 7.94 -6.12
CA PRO A 77 -8.03 6.59 -5.55
C PRO A 77 -6.79 5.71 -5.75
N ILE A 78 -6.74 4.64 -4.95
CA ILE A 78 -5.84 3.51 -5.15
C ILE A 78 -6.65 2.22 -5.32
N ALA A 79 -6.07 1.22 -5.96
CA ALA A 79 -6.61 -0.14 -5.96
C ALA A 79 -5.50 -1.17 -5.87
N GLY A 80 -5.86 -2.40 -5.56
CA GLY A 80 -4.92 -3.51 -5.54
C GLY A 80 -5.56 -4.79 -6.04
N VAL A 81 -4.72 -5.67 -6.59
CA VAL A 81 -5.08 -7.00 -7.07
C VAL A 81 -4.04 -8.02 -6.63
N GLN A 82 -4.44 -9.28 -6.57
CA GLN A 82 -3.54 -10.41 -6.48
C GLN A 82 -3.27 -10.96 -7.88
N VAL A 83 -2.03 -11.37 -8.15
CA VAL A 83 -1.62 -12.00 -9.39
C VAL A 83 -1.00 -13.35 -9.06
N GLY A 84 -1.54 -14.41 -9.65
CA GLY A 84 -0.99 -15.76 -9.63
C GLY A 84 -0.35 -16.10 -10.99
N TYR A 85 0.50 -17.14 -10.98
CA TYR A 85 1.10 -17.70 -12.19
C TYR A 85 0.93 -19.21 -12.19
N VAL A 86 0.04 -19.71 -13.04
CA VAL A 86 -0.37 -21.12 -13.10
C VAL A 86 -0.27 -21.63 -14.53
N ALA A 87 0.44 -22.73 -14.73
CA ALA A 87 0.61 -23.37 -16.04
C ALA A 87 1.07 -22.43 -17.18
N GLY A 88 1.86 -21.40 -16.86
CA GLY A 88 2.37 -20.43 -17.83
C GLY A 88 1.46 -19.22 -18.07
N GLU A 89 0.35 -19.09 -17.34
CA GLU A 89 -0.61 -17.99 -17.48
C GLU A 89 -0.70 -17.15 -16.20
N PHE A 90 -0.88 -15.85 -16.37
CA PHE A 90 -1.15 -14.93 -15.28
C PHE A 90 -2.65 -14.90 -14.96
N ILE A 91 -2.98 -15.02 -13.68
CA ILE A 91 -4.37 -15.03 -13.20
C ILE A 91 -4.54 -13.87 -12.22
N ILE A 92 -5.47 -12.97 -12.51
CA ILE A 92 -5.84 -11.87 -11.61
C ILE A 92 -6.83 -12.40 -10.57
N ASN A 93 -6.54 -12.13 -9.29
CA ASN A 93 -7.34 -12.56 -8.15
C ASN A 93 -7.61 -14.10 -8.17
N PRO A 94 -6.56 -14.92 -8.12
CA PRO A 94 -6.69 -16.36 -8.23
C PRO A 94 -7.56 -16.95 -7.12
N SER A 95 -8.37 -17.97 -7.45
CA SER A 95 -9.16 -18.75 -6.49
C SER A 95 -8.26 -19.50 -5.52
N LYS A 96 -8.84 -20.05 -4.45
CA LYS A 96 -8.11 -20.87 -3.48
C LYS A 96 -7.35 -22.02 -4.13
N GLU A 97 -8.00 -22.77 -5.00
CA GLU A 97 -7.39 -23.90 -5.73
C GLU A 97 -6.23 -23.45 -6.64
N GLN A 98 -6.40 -22.30 -7.31
CA GLN A 98 -5.37 -21.73 -8.17
C GLN A 98 -4.15 -21.24 -7.36
N LYS A 99 -4.36 -20.70 -6.16
CA LYS A 99 -3.27 -20.29 -5.24
C LYS A 99 -2.41 -21.47 -4.81
N GLU A 100 -3.01 -22.63 -4.53
CA GLU A 100 -2.27 -23.82 -4.09
C GLU A 100 -1.25 -24.31 -5.11
N VAL A 101 -1.57 -24.21 -6.40
CA VAL A 101 -0.71 -24.63 -7.51
C VAL A 101 0.10 -23.51 -8.15
N SER A 102 -0.12 -22.28 -7.74
CA SER A 102 0.56 -21.11 -8.28
C SER A 102 2.04 -21.09 -7.92
N LEU A 103 2.86 -20.69 -8.88
CA LEU A 103 4.28 -20.39 -8.69
C LEU A 103 4.54 -18.95 -8.22
N LEU A 104 3.51 -18.12 -8.27
CA LEU A 104 3.56 -16.70 -7.89
C LEU A 104 2.42 -16.36 -6.95
N GLU A 105 2.74 -15.70 -5.85
CA GLU A 105 1.80 -15.00 -4.99
C GLU A 105 2.23 -13.54 -4.95
N LEU A 106 1.61 -12.71 -5.79
CA LEU A 106 1.95 -11.31 -5.93
C LEU A 106 0.74 -10.45 -5.62
N THR A 107 0.91 -9.47 -4.73
CA THR A 107 -0.06 -8.39 -4.53
C THR A 107 0.54 -7.11 -5.08
N VAL A 108 -0.19 -6.47 -5.97
CA VAL A 108 0.15 -5.18 -6.59
C VAL A 108 -0.91 -4.17 -6.22
N ALA A 109 -0.51 -3.01 -5.74
CA ALA A 109 -1.41 -1.89 -5.54
C ALA A 109 -0.77 -0.57 -5.99
N GLY A 110 -1.61 0.37 -6.37
CA GLY A 110 -1.13 1.66 -6.86
C GLY A 110 -2.24 2.59 -7.30
N THR A 111 -1.82 3.66 -7.95
CA THR A 111 -2.65 4.63 -8.65
C THR A 111 -2.75 4.26 -10.14
N LYS A 112 -3.52 5.04 -10.91
CA LYS A 112 -3.57 4.84 -12.37
C LYS A 112 -2.22 5.06 -13.06
N ASP A 113 -1.33 5.83 -12.45
CA ASP A 113 -0.06 6.24 -13.07
C ASP A 113 1.13 5.43 -12.57
N ALA A 114 1.05 4.85 -11.37
CA ALA A 114 2.20 4.18 -10.74
C ALA A 114 1.79 3.07 -9.76
N ILE A 115 2.64 2.04 -9.69
CA ILE A 115 2.62 1.04 -8.63
C ILE A 115 3.32 1.63 -7.42
N ASN A 116 2.65 1.68 -6.27
CA ASN A 116 3.21 2.20 -5.02
C ASN A 116 3.37 1.14 -3.92
N MET A 117 2.84 -0.07 -4.13
CA MET A 117 3.01 -1.18 -3.22
C MET A 117 3.12 -2.52 -3.97
N VAL A 118 4.11 -3.30 -3.61
CA VAL A 118 4.33 -4.66 -4.08
C VAL A 118 4.63 -5.56 -2.88
N GLU A 119 4.00 -6.72 -2.85
CA GLU A 119 4.32 -7.80 -1.92
C GLU A 119 4.28 -9.12 -2.67
N SER A 120 5.37 -9.88 -2.63
CA SER A 120 5.48 -11.09 -3.46
C SER A 120 6.19 -12.24 -2.75
N GLY A 121 5.68 -13.45 -3.00
CA GLY A 121 6.35 -14.73 -2.82
C GLY A 121 6.40 -15.45 -4.18
N ALA A 122 7.56 -15.95 -4.58
CA ALA A 122 7.72 -16.65 -5.84
C ALA A 122 8.56 -17.92 -5.68
N LYS A 123 8.27 -18.95 -6.47
CA LYS A 123 9.02 -20.21 -6.53
C LYS A 123 10.02 -20.13 -7.71
N GLU A 124 11.10 -19.38 -7.51
CA GLU A 124 12.24 -19.25 -8.45
C GLU A 124 11.83 -18.83 -9.88
N LEU A 125 10.86 -17.90 -10.00
CA LEU A 125 10.49 -17.31 -11.28
C LEU A 125 11.56 -16.32 -11.75
N SER A 126 11.74 -16.19 -13.08
CA SER A 126 12.65 -15.22 -13.67
C SER A 126 12.17 -13.77 -13.45
N GLU A 127 13.11 -12.83 -13.49
CA GLU A 127 12.82 -11.40 -13.38
C GLU A 127 11.87 -10.91 -14.47
N ASP A 128 11.99 -11.43 -15.69
CA ASP A 128 11.11 -11.09 -16.82
C ASP A 128 9.65 -11.47 -16.54
N ILE A 129 9.41 -12.68 -16.00
CA ILE A 129 8.06 -13.13 -15.60
C ILE A 129 7.53 -12.25 -14.45
N MET A 130 8.37 -11.91 -13.48
CA MET A 130 7.99 -11.05 -12.38
C MET A 130 7.60 -9.65 -12.86
N LEU A 131 8.35 -9.09 -13.80
CA LEU A 131 8.05 -7.78 -14.40
C LEU A 131 6.72 -7.82 -15.17
N GLU A 132 6.51 -8.86 -15.97
CA GLU A 132 5.25 -9.03 -16.70
C GLU A 132 4.05 -9.17 -15.75
N ALA A 133 4.20 -9.91 -14.65
CA ALA A 133 3.18 -10.03 -13.62
C ALA A 133 2.81 -8.68 -12.99
N LEU A 134 3.80 -7.83 -12.69
CA LEU A 134 3.60 -6.49 -12.17
C LEU A 134 2.81 -5.62 -13.16
N LEU A 135 3.17 -5.65 -14.44
CA LEU A 135 2.48 -4.88 -15.49
C LEU A 135 1.04 -5.34 -15.66
N LYS A 136 0.82 -6.67 -15.72
CA LYS A 136 -0.54 -7.24 -15.79
C LYS A 136 -1.39 -6.87 -14.58
N GLY A 137 -0.81 -6.92 -13.37
CA GLY A 137 -1.48 -6.48 -12.16
C GLY A 137 -1.85 -5.00 -12.21
N HIS A 138 -0.95 -4.15 -12.70
CA HIS A 138 -1.23 -2.71 -12.83
C HIS A 138 -2.31 -2.38 -13.86
N GLU A 139 -2.43 -3.13 -14.95
CA GLU A 139 -3.54 -2.99 -15.91
C GLU A 139 -4.89 -3.22 -15.21
N ALA A 140 -5.03 -4.28 -14.43
CA ALA A 140 -6.24 -4.55 -13.64
C ALA A 140 -6.49 -3.48 -12.56
N VAL A 141 -5.43 -2.96 -11.91
CA VAL A 141 -5.54 -1.84 -10.97
C VAL A 141 -6.15 -0.61 -11.63
N LYS A 142 -5.74 -0.27 -12.86
CA LYS A 142 -6.30 0.88 -13.59
C LYS A 142 -7.80 0.76 -13.86
N GLU A 143 -8.28 -0.45 -14.19
CA GLU A 143 -9.72 -0.69 -14.39
C GLU A 143 -10.52 -0.44 -13.10
N LEU A 144 -10.02 -0.94 -11.95
CA LEU A 144 -10.64 -0.72 -10.66
C LEU A 144 -10.63 0.77 -10.26
N ILE A 145 -9.58 1.49 -10.60
CA ILE A 145 -9.49 2.93 -10.35
C ILE A 145 -10.48 3.70 -11.20
N ALA A 146 -10.58 3.39 -12.49
CA ALA A 146 -11.57 4.01 -13.36
C ALA A 146 -13.00 3.87 -12.81
N PHE A 147 -13.34 2.68 -12.32
CA PHE A 147 -14.62 2.44 -11.66
C PHE A 147 -14.79 3.27 -10.38
N GLN A 148 -13.75 3.43 -9.56
CA GLN A 148 -13.82 4.32 -8.39
C GLN A 148 -14.00 5.78 -8.80
N GLU A 149 -13.30 6.24 -9.84
CA GLU A 149 -13.42 7.62 -10.37
C GLU A 149 -14.85 7.93 -10.83
N GLU A 150 -15.55 6.97 -11.45
CA GLU A 150 -16.96 7.11 -11.81
C GLU A 150 -17.87 7.31 -10.57
N ILE A 151 -17.63 6.52 -9.52
CA ILE A 151 -18.40 6.64 -8.27
C ILE A 151 -18.10 7.98 -7.59
N VAL A 152 -16.83 8.37 -7.54
CA VAL A 152 -16.41 9.65 -6.94
C VAL A 152 -17.05 10.83 -7.68
N ALA A 153 -17.11 10.77 -9.02
CA ALA A 153 -17.78 11.81 -9.81
C ALA A 153 -19.28 11.93 -9.50
N ALA A 154 -19.94 10.81 -9.13
CA ALA A 154 -21.38 10.79 -8.85
C ALA A 154 -21.71 11.22 -7.41
N VAL A 155 -20.92 10.86 -6.43
CA VAL A 155 -21.27 11.02 -4.99
C VAL A 155 -20.15 11.59 -4.11
N GLY A 156 -19.00 11.92 -4.70
CA GLY A 156 -17.84 12.47 -3.97
C GLY A 156 -18.15 13.84 -3.37
N LYS A 157 -17.50 14.12 -2.24
CA LYS A 157 -17.53 15.42 -1.57
C LYS A 157 -16.31 16.24 -1.93
N GLU A 158 -16.43 17.56 -1.85
CA GLU A 158 -15.28 18.47 -1.90
C GLU A 158 -14.33 18.19 -0.74
N LYS A 159 -13.02 18.23 -1.02
CA LYS A 159 -11.99 17.94 -0.02
C LYS A 159 -11.84 19.11 0.95
N ALA A 160 -11.77 18.77 2.25
CA ALA A 160 -11.55 19.78 3.29
C ALA A 160 -10.15 20.40 3.14
N GLU A 161 -10.07 21.71 3.28
CA GLU A 161 -8.80 22.40 3.44
C GLU A 161 -8.23 22.12 4.83
N VAL A 162 -6.98 21.71 4.89
CA VAL A 162 -6.27 21.40 6.12
C VAL A 162 -4.95 22.15 6.18
N GLU A 163 -4.57 22.56 7.38
CA GLU A 163 -3.27 23.16 7.60
C GLU A 163 -2.20 22.05 7.51
N LEU A 164 -1.22 22.25 6.62
CA LEU A 164 -0.08 21.36 6.47
C LEU A 164 1.10 21.89 7.29
N LEU A 165 1.80 20.97 7.96
CA LEU A 165 3.02 21.31 8.66
C LEU A 165 4.14 21.47 7.63
N HIS A 166 4.66 22.67 7.52
CA HIS A 166 5.83 22.97 6.68
C HIS A 166 7.11 22.94 7.49
N VAL A 167 8.16 22.46 6.86
CA VAL A 167 9.51 22.55 7.44
C VAL A 167 9.96 24.01 7.36
N ASP A 168 10.66 24.50 8.38
CA ASP A 168 11.30 25.81 8.36
C ASP A 168 12.36 25.83 7.25
N GLU A 169 12.08 26.58 6.19
CA GLU A 169 12.92 26.62 4.97
C GLU A 169 14.29 27.29 5.27
N GLU A 170 14.36 28.27 6.18
CA GLU A 170 15.62 28.93 6.55
C GLU A 170 16.52 27.94 7.31
N LEU A 171 15.98 27.24 8.30
CA LEU A 171 16.71 26.21 9.04
C LEU A 171 17.15 25.07 8.12
N GLN A 172 16.29 24.64 7.20
CA GLN A 172 16.65 23.62 6.23
C GLN A 172 17.80 24.06 5.32
N ALA A 173 17.76 25.30 4.84
CA ALA A 173 18.83 25.86 4.01
C ALA A 173 20.15 25.94 4.77
N GLU A 174 20.15 26.34 6.03
CA GLU A 174 21.35 26.38 6.86
C GLU A 174 21.95 24.98 7.07
N ILE A 175 21.12 23.98 7.38
CA ILE A 175 21.55 22.58 7.56
C ILE A 175 22.14 22.02 6.26
N VAL A 176 21.47 22.25 5.14
CA VAL A 176 21.93 21.80 3.82
C VAL A 176 23.27 22.46 3.48
N ALA A 177 23.41 23.76 3.68
CA ALA A 177 24.65 24.46 3.40
C ALA A 177 25.81 23.98 4.28
N ALA A 178 25.56 23.64 5.54
CA ALA A 178 26.59 23.22 6.50
C ALA A 178 27.03 21.75 6.27
N TYR A 179 26.08 20.82 5.99
CA TYR A 179 26.34 19.38 6.14
C TYR A 179 26.16 18.55 4.89
N ASN A 180 25.48 19.07 3.81
CA ASN A 180 25.15 18.28 2.65
C ASN A 180 26.38 17.67 1.94
N SER A 181 27.46 18.45 1.82
CA SER A 181 28.72 18.00 1.19
C SER A 181 29.35 16.80 1.93
N ASP A 182 29.34 16.85 3.26
CA ASP A 182 29.95 15.77 4.06
C ASP A 182 29.04 14.55 4.14
N LEU A 183 27.73 14.76 4.18
CA LEU A 183 26.75 13.68 4.11
C LEU A 183 26.82 12.95 2.76
N GLN A 184 26.96 13.68 1.64
CA GLN A 184 27.11 13.07 0.33
C GLN A 184 28.38 12.16 0.24
N LYS A 185 29.49 12.59 0.82
CA LYS A 185 30.69 11.76 0.89
C LYS A 185 30.48 10.53 1.80
N ALA A 186 29.84 10.73 2.94
CA ALA A 186 29.60 9.66 3.90
C ALA A 186 28.71 8.55 3.35
N VAL A 187 27.63 8.86 2.61
CA VAL A 187 26.72 7.86 2.04
C VAL A 187 27.29 7.10 0.86
N GLN A 188 28.39 7.59 0.23
CA GLN A 188 29.06 6.93 -0.88
C GLN A 188 30.11 5.89 -0.45
N VAL A 189 30.36 5.75 0.85
CA VAL A 189 31.30 4.72 1.36
C VAL A 189 30.74 3.33 1.05
N GLU A 190 31.50 2.49 0.35
CA GLU A 190 31.03 1.19 -0.15
C GLU A 190 30.75 0.20 0.98
N GLU A 191 31.65 0.10 1.96
CA GLU A 191 31.50 -0.85 3.07
C GLU A 191 30.39 -0.36 4.02
N LYS A 192 29.47 -1.24 4.38
CA LYS A 192 28.26 -0.92 5.14
C LYS A 192 28.54 -0.30 6.51
N LEU A 193 29.38 -0.94 7.32
CA LEU A 193 29.66 -0.47 8.70
C LEU A 193 30.44 0.85 8.68
N ALA A 194 31.40 1.00 7.76
CA ALA A 194 32.13 2.25 7.58
C ALA A 194 31.22 3.38 7.11
N ARG A 195 30.27 3.09 6.21
CA ARG A 195 29.24 4.05 5.76
C ARG A 195 28.34 4.50 6.90
N GLU A 196 27.88 3.54 7.73
CA GLU A 196 27.07 3.85 8.91
C GLU A 196 27.85 4.74 9.89
N ALA A 197 29.13 4.40 10.17
CA ALA A 197 29.97 5.20 11.04
C ALA A 197 30.24 6.62 10.49
N ALA A 198 30.56 6.71 9.17
CA ALA A 198 30.77 8.00 8.52
C ALA A 198 29.49 8.88 8.54
N THR A 199 28.34 8.29 8.27
CA THR A 199 27.04 9.01 8.32
C THR A 199 26.71 9.46 9.75
N GLN A 200 27.02 8.64 10.74
CA GLN A 200 26.80 9.01 12.16
C GLN A 200 27.76 10.12 12.63
N ALA A 201 28.95 10.20 12.07
CA ALA A 201 29.91 11.24 12.39
C ALA A 201 29.52 12.64 11.86
N VAL A 202 28.70 12.69 10.81
CA VAL A 202 28.16 13.95 10.26
C VAL A 202 26.97 14.47 11.08
N LYS A 203 26.24 13.60 11.79
CA LYS A 203 25.12 13.94 12.67
C LYS A 203 25.57 14.51 13.99
#